data_ba620b909c4391a29555c40762e7623e
#
_entry.id   ba620b909c4391a29555c40762e7623e
#
_cell.length_a   1.000
_cell.length_b   1.000
_cell.length_c   1.000
_cell.angle_alpha   90.00
_cell.angle_beta   90.00
_cell.angle_gamma   90.00
#
_symmetry.space_group_name_H-M   'P 1'
#
loop_
_entity.id
_entity.type
_entity.pdbx_description
1 polymer ?
#
loop_
_entity_poly.entity_id
_entity_poly.type
_entity_poly.pdbx_seq_one_letter_code
_entity_poly.pdbx_strand_id
1 'polypeptide(L)' 'TGPIERNDTTTVKKHLNVLDANEKHIYISVSGAVLALAEQKYPDRDYSEMKKILSGQE' A
#
# COMPACT_ATOMS: atom_id res chain seq x y z
N THR A 1 -5.64 12.52 -3.76
CA THR A 1 -5.17 11.59 -2.74
C THR A 1 -4.22 10.57 -3.35
N GLY A 2 -3.36 9.97 -2.54
CA GLY A 2 -2.36 9.01 -3.03
C GLY A 2 -2.96 7.64 -3.38
N PRO A 3 -2.15 6.78 -4.03
CA PRO A 3 -2.65 5.49 -4.51
C PRO A 3 -3.04 4.54 -3.38
N ILE A 4 -2.42 4.63 -2.21
CA ILE A 4 -2.81 3.77 -1.08
C ILE A 4 -4.24 4.10 -0.65
N GLU A 5 -4.53 5.38 -0.41
CA GLU A 5 -5.84 5.79 0.08
C GLU A 5 -6.96 5.44 -0.90
N ARG A 6 -6.73 5.63 -2.20
CA ARG A 6 -7.75 5.32 -3.20
C ARG A 6 -7.76 3.86 -3.65
N ASN A 7 -6.97 3.03 -2.96
CA ASN A 7 -6.92 1.58 -3.21
C ASN A 7 -6.46 1.22 -4.62
N ASP A 8 -5.49 1.96 -5.13
CA ASP A 8 -4.95 1.77 -6.48
C ASP A 8 -3.79 0.75 -6.43
N THR A 9 -4.13 -0.52 -6.39
CA THR A 9 -3.15 -1.60 -6.27
C THR A 9 -2.23 -1.70 -7.47
N THR A 10 -2.71 -1.36 -8.66
CA THR A 10 -1.89 -1.39 -9.88
C THR A 10 -0.71 -0.42 -9.76
N THR A 11 -0.97 0.81 -9.32
CA THR A 11 0.08 1.81 -9.16
C THR A 11 1.08 1.40 -8.08
N VAL A 12 0.59 0.86 -6.96
CA VAL A 12 1.46 0.40 -5.87
C VAL A 12 2.37 -0.73 -6.34
N LYS A 13 1.83 -1.70 -7.08
CA LYS A 13 2.65 -2.79 -7.65
C LYS A 13 3.75 -2.25 -8.57
N LYS A 14 3.44 -1.24 -9.39
CA LYS A 14 4.44 -0.62 -10.26
C LYS A 14 5.55 0.05 -9.45
N HIS A 15 5.19 0.76 -8.38
CA HIS A 15 6.18 1.37 -7.50
C HIS A 15 7.10 0.32 -6.88
N LEU A 16 6.52 -0.73 -6.31
CA LEU A 16 7.31 -1.80 -5.67
C LEU A 16 8.23 -2.49 -6.67
N ASN A 17 7.83 -2.59 -7.93
CA ASN A 17 8.59 -3.29 -8.95
C ASN A 17 9.89 -2.56 -9.34
N VAL A 18 9.97 -1.26 -9.14
CA VAL A 18 11.15 -0.46 -9.53
C VAL A 18 12.03 -0.05 -8.36
N LEU A 19 11.64 -0.35 -7.13
CA LEU A 19 12.40 0.02 -5.94
C LEU A 19 13.38 -1.08 -5.55
N ASP A 20 14.57 -0.71 -5.03
CA ASP A 20 15.49 -1.69 -4.46
C ASP A 20 15.00 -2.13 -3.06
N ALA A 21 15.75 -3.05 -2.43
CA ALA A 21 15.32 -3.63 -1.16
C ALA A 21 15.16 -2.59 -0.05
N ASN A 22 16.11 -1.64 0.06
CA ASN A 22 16.02 -0.59 1.06
C ASN A 22 14.85 0.36 0.80
N GLU A 23 14.68 0.75 -0.45
CA GLU A 23 13.60 1.63 -0.87
C GLU A 23 12.24 0.97 -0.62
N LYS A 24 12.12 -0.32 -0.92
CA LYS A 24 10.89 -1.08 -0.65
C LYS A 24 10.56 -1.08 0.83
N HIS A 25 11.56 -1.28 1.67
CA HIS A 25 11.36 -1.31 3.12
C HIS A 25 10.77 0.02 3.61
N ILE A 26 11.34 1.12 3.16
CA ILE A 26 10.85 2.46 3.52
C ILE A 26 9.45 2.68 2.97
N TYR A 27 9.24 2.35 1.70
CA TYR A 27 7.96 2.51 1.03
C TYR A 27 6.86 1.74 1.76
N ILE A 28 7.13 0.48 2.11
CA ILE A 28 6.16 -0.38 2.79
C ILE A 28 5.84 0.16 4.18
N SER A 29 6.85 0.64 4.92
CA SER A 29 6.64 1.20 6.25
C SER A 29 5.72 2.42 6.21
N VAL A 30 6.01 3.36 5.31
CA VAL A 30 5.20 4.57 5.16
C VAL A 30 3.80 4.22 4.66
N SER A 31 3.74 3.33 3.66
CA SER A 31 2.45 2.92 3.08
C SER A 31 1.57 2.22 4.09
N GLY A 32 2.15 1.42 4.98
CA GLY A 32 1.40 0.75 6.04
C GLY A 32 0.72 1.75 6.97
N ALA A 33 1.43 2.83 7.32
CA ALA A 33 0.85 3.89 8.15
C ALA A 33 -0.28 4.61 7.42
N VAL A 34 -0.08 4.92 6.14
CA VAL A 34 -1.12 5.55 5.31
C VAL A 34 -2.33 4.64 5.19
N LEU A 35 -2.11 3.35 5.00
CA LEU A 35 -3.19 2.37 4.90
C LEU A 35 -4.03 2.31 6.18
N ALA A 36 -3.38 2.32 7.33
CA ALA A 36 -4.09 2.32 8.62
C ALA A 36 -5.01 3.53 8.73
N LEU A 37 -4.54 4.70 8.32
CA LEU A 37 -5.36 5.92 8.31
C LEU A 37 -6.51 5.82 7.31
N ALA A 38 -6.25 5.25 6.14
CA ALA A 38 -7.27 5.08 5.11
C ALA A 38 -8.39 4.15 5.57
N GLU A 39 -8.03 3.08 6.30
CA GLU A 39 -9.02 2.16 6.84
C GLU A 39 -9.92 2.83 7.87
N GLN A 40 -9.38 3.75 8.66
CA GLN A 40 -10.19 4.51 9.61
C GLN A 40 -11.13 5.48 8.89
N LYS A 41 -10.65 6.10 7.81
CA LYS A 41 -11.41 7.09 7.06
C LYS A 41 -12.49 6.45 6.20
N TYR A 42 -12.23 5.26 5.67
CA TYR A 42 -13.12 4.55 4.75
C TYR A 42 -13.35 3.12 5.25
N PRO A 43 -14.09 2.95 6.36
CA PRO A 43 -14.22 1.63 6.99
C PRO A 43 -14.93 0.60 6.12
N ASP A 44 -15.73 1.03 5.13
CA ASP A 44 -16.45 0.12 4.24
C ASP A 44 -15.65 -0.28 3.00
N ARG A 45 -14.44 0.29 2.81
CA ARG A 45 -13.62 -0.01 1.65
C ARG A 45 -12.77 -1.26 1.93
N ASP A 46 -12.70 -2.15 0.95
CA ASP A 46 -11.93 -3.39 1.10
C ASP A 46 -10.48 -3.19 0.67
N TYR A 47 -9.58 -3.11 1.63
CA TYR A 47 -8.14 -2.96 1.39
C TYR A 47 -7.38 -4.28 1.50
N SER A 48 -8.07 -5.43 1.45
CA SER A 48 -7.41 -6.72 1.68
C SER A 48 -6.31 -7.01 0.66
N GLU A 49 -6.52 -6.69 -0.61
CA GLU A 49 -5.48 -6.89 -1.63
C GLU A 49 -4.30 -5.96 -1.40
N MET A 50 -4.55 -4.71 -1.05
CA MET A 50 -3.49 -3.75 -0.74
C MET A 50 -2.63 -4.24 0.43
N LYS A 51 -3.25 -4.80 1.46
CA LYS A 51 -2.52 -5.38 2.59
C LYS A 51 -1.62 -6.53 2.15
N LYS A 52 -2.10 -7.40 1.27
CA LYS A 52 -1.30 -8.51 0.75
C LYS A 52 -0.08 -8.01 -0.02
N ILE A 53 -0.29 -7.02 -0.88
CA ILE A 53 0.78 -6.44 -1.69
C ILE A 53 1.86 -5.84 -0.79
N LEU A 54 1.46 -5.06 0.20
CA LEU A 54 2.40 -4.39 1.10
C LEU A 54 3.09 -5.36 2.05
N SER A 55 2.50 -6.52 2.29
CA SER A 55 3.13 -7.55 3.15
C SER A 55 4.01 -8.52 2.37
N GLY A 56 4.06 -8.41 1.03
CA GLY A 56 4.84 -9.30 0.20
C GLY A 56 4.21 -10.66 -0.05
N GLN A 57 2.90 -10.79 0.17
CA GLN A 57 2.17 -12.06 0.00
C GLN A 57 1.43 -12.15 -1.34
N GLU A 58 1.68 -11.22 -2.20
CA GLU A 58 1.04 -11.19 -3.52
C GLU A 58 1.51 -12.34 -4.41
#